data_5a1f5b131ab60393a68d8ed12f7f9686
#
_entry.id   5a1f5b131ab60393a68d8ed12f7f9686
#
_cell.length_a   1.000
_cell.length_b   1.000
_cell.length_c   1.000
_cell.angle_alpha   90.00
_cell.angle_beta   90.00
_cell.angle_gamma   90.00
#
_symmetry.space_group_name_H-M   'P 1'
#
loop_
_entity.id
_entity.type
_entity.pdbx_description
1 polymer ?
#
loop_
_entity_poly.entity_id
_entity_poly.type
_entity_poly.pdbx_seq_one_letter_code
_entity_poly.pdbx_strand_id
1 'polypeptide(L)'
;MQKKLLFLCLVLCVAAFTACECKQVVKQEPPPPPPAPAPVEEKIVLNGIRFDFNKADIKAEFVPVLDEAVAVLQKHPGKKVGIEGNTDAIGSDAYNEKLGMRRAEAVKKYLVEKGISADNLSTESFGESKPDADNKTKEGRAMNRRVEFRVAE
;
A
#
# COMPACT_ATOMS: atom_id res chain seq x y z
N MET A 1 47.86 -66.47 8.69
CA MET A 1 47.94 -67.80 9.33
C MET A 1 46.82 -67.93 10.34
N GLN A 2 45.90 -68.77 9.97
CA GLN A 2 45.42 -69.85 10.83
C GLN A 2 44.66 -69.40 12.08
N LYS A 3 43.60 -69.83 12.44
CA LYS A 3 42.66 -70.96 12.17
C LYS A 3 41.58 -70.89 13.25
N LYS A 4 40.34 -71.06 12.88
CA LYS A 4 39.41 -72.13 13.38
C LYS A 4 39.23 -72.16 14.91
N LEU A 5 38.04 -72.24 15.49
CA LEU A 5 37.03 -73.27 15.38
C LEU A 5 35.98 -73.00 16.49
N LEU A 6 34.76 -72.86 16.15
CA LEU A 6 33.64 -73.74 16.50
C LEU A 6 33.46 -74.17 17.99
N PHE A 7 32.34 -73.86 18.58
CA PHE A 7 31.43 -74.83 19.29
C PHE A 7 30.29 -73.94 19.93
N LEU A 8 29.17 -74.01 19.42
CA LEU A 8 27.94 -74.71 19.70
C LEU A 8 27.73 -75.00 21.21
N CYS A 9 26.84 -74.32 21.87
CA CYS A 9 26.01 -74.85 22.94
C CYS A 9 24.66 -74.16 23.04
N LEU A 10 23.70 -74.87 22.65
CA LEU A 10 22.27 -74.74 22.81
C LEU A 10 21.91 -74.85 24.29
N VAL A 11 21.24 -73.87 24.88
CA VAL A 11 20.32 -74.06 26.00
C VAL A 11 19.17 -73.04 25.91
N LEU A 12 17.98 -73.63 25.75
CA LEU A 12 16.72 -72.93 25.95
C LEU A 12 16.61 -72.36 27.37
N CYS A 13 16.28 -71.06 27.46
CA CYS A 13 15.54 -70.62 28.62
C CYS A 13 14.42 -69.68 28.11
N VAL A 14 13.24 -70.23 28.12
CA VAL A 14 11.97 -69.59 28.04
C VAL A 14 11.78 -68.78 29.32
N ALA A 15 11.91 -67.46 29.26
CA ALA A 15 11.43 -66.61 30.32
C ALA A 15 10.54 -65.53 29.68
N ALA A 16 9.29 -65.63 30.00
CA ALA A 16 8.23 -64.74 29.64
C ALA A 16 8.55 -63.33 30.21
N PHE A 17 8.97 -62.43 29.36
CA PHE A 17 8.94 -61.02 29.70
C PHE A 17 7.59 -60.43 29.30
N THR A 18 6.73 -60.26 30.30
CA THR A 18 5.53 -59.44 30.20
C THR A 18 5.96 -58.03 29.88
N ALA A 19 5.79 -57.66 28.64
CA ALA A 19 5.96 -56.29 28.18
C ALA A 19 4.90 -55.40 28.87
N CYS A 20 5.32 -54.70 29.90
CA CYS A 20 4.57 -53.59 30.43
C CYS A 20 4.66 -52.47 29.39
N GLU A 21 3.65 -52.39 28.54
CA GLU A 21 3.48 -51.34 27.56
C GLU A 21 3.12 -50.04 28.31
N CYS A 22 4.15 -49.31 28.73
CA CYS A 22 3.98 -47.95 29.17
C CYS A 22 3.47 -47.13 27.97
N LYS A 23 2.16 -46.97 27.88
CA LYS A 23 1.56 -45.96 27.03
C LYS A 23 2.08 -44.61 27.49
N GLN A 24 3.12 -44.12 26.84
CA GLN A 24 3.47 -42.70 26.94
C GLN A 24 2.27 -41.93 26.37
N VAL A 25 1.52 -41.33 27.29
CA VAL A 25 0.55 -40.31 26.95
C VAL A 25 1.37 -39.12 26.43
N VAL A 26 1.55 -39.08 25.13
CA VAL A 26 2.07 -37.90 24.45
C VAL A 26 1.07 -36.79 24.78
N LYS A 27 1.46 -35.92 25.72
CA LYS A 27 0.75 -34.70 26.02
C LYS A 27 0.82 -33.84 24.75
N GLN A 28 -0.21 -33.95 23.90
CA GLN A 28 -0.34 -33.07 22.75
C GLN A 28 -0.37 -31.64 23.27
N GLU A 29 0.72 -30.93 23.02
CA GLU A 29 0.76 -29.50 23.21
C GLU A 29 -0.35 -28.89 22.36
N PRO A 30 -1.20 -27.99 22.92
CA PRO A 30 -2.27 -27.39 22.14
C PRO A 30 -1.66 -26.74 20.90
N PRO A 31 -2.31 -26.83 19.73
CA PRO A 31 -1.81 -26.22 18.52
C PRO A 31 -1.56 -24.72 18.78
N PRO A 32 -0.45 -24.16 18.25
CA PRO A 32 -0.16 -22.75 18.41
C PRO A 32 -1.39 -21.93 17.97
N PRO A 33 -1.72 -20.85 18.68
CA PRO A 33 -2.84 -20.00 18.29
C PRO A 33 -2.63 -19.59 16.83
N PRO A 34 -3.72 -19.51 16.04
CA PRO A 34 -3.62 -19.07 14.66
C PRO A 34 -2.88 -17.72 14.61
N PRO A 35 -1.99 -17.52 13.63
CA PRO A 35 -1.27 -16.27 13.51
C PRO A 35 -2.30 -15.13 13.52
N ALA A 36 -2.02 -14.10 14.31
CA ALA A 36 -2.83 -12.91 14.33
C ALA A 36 -3.04 -12.44 12.88
N PRO A 37 -4.27 -12.05 12.49
CA PRO A 37 -4.50 -11.56 11.12
C PRO A 37 -3.46 -10.47 10.85
N ALA A 38 -2.74 -10.62 9.73
CA ALA A 38 -1.81 -9.60 9.28
C ALA A 38 -2.52 -8.25 9.31
N PRO A 39 -1.84 -7.16 9.73
CA PRO A 39 -2.44 -5.83 9.71
C PRO A 39 -3.06 -5.63 8.34
N VAL A 40 -4.37 -5.42 8.28
CA VAL A 40 -5.05 -5.09 7.03
C VAL A 40 -4.48 -3.72 6.67
N GLU A 41 -3.57 -3.67 5.69
CA GLU A 41 -3.11 -2.40 5.16
C GLU A 41 -4.34 -1.69 4.58
N GLU A 42 -4.90 -0.78 5.35
CA GLU A 42 -5.98 0.07 4.86
C GLU A 42 -5.44 0.83 3.65
N LYS A 43 -5.89 0.44 2.48
CA LYS A 43 -5.55 1.15 1.25
C LYS A 43 -6.08 2.57 1.38
N ILE A 44 -5.17 3.51 1.58
CA ILE A 44 -5.52 4.93 1.65
C ILE A 44 -5.95 5.35 0.25
N VAL A 45 -7.24 5.59 0.09
CA VAL A 45 -7.82 6.12 -1.15
C VAL A 45 -8.13 7.59 -0.91
N LEU A 46 -7.43 8.45 -1.63
CA LEU A 46 -7.68 9.89 -1.62
C LEU A 46 -8.34 10.26 -2.94
N ASN A 47 -9.49 10.90 -2.87
CA ASN A 47 -10.20 11.35 -4.05
C ASN A 47 -9.51 12.58 -4.66
N GLY A 48 -9.31 12.53 -5.95
CA GLY A 48 -8.74 13.65 -6.71
C GLY A 48 -9.72 14.81 -6.84
N ILE A 49 -9.18 15.98 -7.10
CA ILE A 49 -9.98 17.21 -7.31
C ILE A 49 -9.81 17.73 -8.74
N ARG A 50 -10.80 18.46 -9.23
CA ARG A 50 -10.82 19.04 -10.58
C ARG A 50 -10.68 20.54 -10.57
N PHE A 51 -10.17 21.06 -11.68
CA PHE A 51 -9.91 22.49 -11.87
C PHE A 51 -10.65 23.04 -13.07
N ASP A 52 -10.92 24.34 -13.03
CA ASP A 52 -11.39 25.07 -14.18
C ASP A 52 -10.30 25.20 -15.26
N PHE A 53 -10.74 25.53 -16.47
CA PHE A 53 -9.84 25.77 -17.58
C PHE A 53 -8.85 26.89 -17.21
N ASN A 54 -7.57 26.63 -17.42
CA ASN A 54 -6.46 27.58 -17.19
C ASN A 54 -6.36 28.11 -15.75
N LYS A 55 -6.96 27.43 -14.76
CA LYS A 55 -6.89 27.83 -13.34
C LYS A 55 -6.19 26.79 -12.51
N ALA A 56 -5.59 27.25 -11.40
CA ALA A 56 -5.00 26.44 -10.34
C ALA A 56 -5.64 26.74 -8.97
N ASP A 57 -6.72 27.55 -8.94
CA ASP A 57 -7.45 27.82 -7.72
C ASP A 57 -8.31 26.63 -7.34
N ILE A 58 -8.27 26.24 -6.07
CA ILE A 58 -9.11 25.17 -5.51
C ILE A 58 -10.55 25.69 -5.47
N LYS A 59 -11.45 24.97 -6.14
CA LYS A 59 -12.88 25.31 -6.15
C LYS A 59 -13.51 24.96 -4.80
N ALA A 60 -14.43 25.78 -4.33
CA ALA A 60 -15.11 25.58 -3.05
C ALA A 60 -15.80 24.21 -2.94
N GLU A 61 -16.29 23.67 -4.05
CA GLU A 61 -16.94 22.33 -4.09
C GLU A 61 -15.98 21.19 -3.76
N PHE A 62 -14.66 21.36 -3.92
CA PHE A 62 -13.65 20.34 -3.61
C PHE A 62 -13.00 20.52 -2.23
N VAL A 63 -13.31 21.60 -1.51
CA VAL A 63 -12.80 21.80 -0.15
C VAL A 63 -13.18 20.64 0.78
N PRO A 64 -14.43 20.13 0.80
CA PRO A 64 -14.78 18.97 1.63
C PRO A 64 -13.96 17.72 1.28
N VAL A 65 -13.66 17.48 -0.01
CA VAL A 65 -12.84 16.35 -0.46
C VAL A 65 -11.41 16.47 0.07
N LEU A 66 -10.86 17.68 0.08
CA LEU A 66 -9.53 17.94 0.64
C LEU A 66 -9.52 17.83 2.18
N ASP A 67 -10.56 18.27 2.85
CA ASP A 67 -10.68 18.11 4.31
C ASP A 67 -10.80 16.63 4.70
N GLU A 68 -11.47 15.80 3.90
CA GLU A 68 -11.49 14.36 4.07
C GLU A 68 -10.08 13.77 3.89
N ALA A 69 -9.35 14.19 2.85
CA ALA A 69 -7.96 13.77 2.63
C ALA A 69 -7.07 14.17 3.83
N VAL A 70 -7.23 15.36 4.38
CA VAL A 70 -6.53 15.79 5.60
C VAL A 70 -6.83 14.86 6.77
N ALA A 71 -8.10 14.54 7.01
CA ALA A 71 -8.51 13.67 8.11
C ALA A 71 -7.92 12.26 7.99
N VAL A 72 -7.84 11.74 6.77
CA VAL A 72 -7.19 10.45 6.49
C VAL A 72 -5.69 10.53 6.75
N LEU A 73 -5.01 11.56 6.24
CA LEU A 73 -3.56 11.70 6.40
C LEU A 73 -3.14 11.96 7.85
N GLN A 74 -3.97 12.63 8.64
CA GLN A 74 -3.74 12.83 10.08
C GLN A 74 -3.78 11.52 10.87
N LYS A 75 -4.56 10.53 10.43
CA LYS A 75 -4.58 9.18 11.03
C LYS A 75 -3.36 8.34 10.67
N HIS A 76 -2.63 8.73 9.61
CA HIS A 76 -1.45 8.01 9.11
C HIS A 76 -0.21 8.91 9.07
N PRO A 77 0.27 9.40 10.24
CA PRO A 77 1.42 10.28 10.31
C PRO A 77 2.67 9.55 9.77
N GLY A 78 3.39 10.21 8.87
CA GLY A 78 4.62 9.66 8.27
C GLY A 78 4.42 8.99 6.90
N LYS A 79 3.19 8.73 6.46
CA LYS A 79 2.96 8.29 5.08
C LYS A 79 3.31 9.40 4.10
N LYS A 80 4.06 9.04 3.07
CA LYS A 80 4.45 9.97 2.00
C LYS A 80 3.39 9.97 0.91
N VAL A 81 3.05 11.17 0.44
CA VAL A 81 2.00 11.37 -0.56
C VAL A 81 2.55 12.19 -1.72
N GLY A 82 2.47 11.65 -2.92
CA GLY A 82 2.67 12.36 -4.16
C GLY A 82 1.38 13.06 -4.58
N ILE A 83 1.48 14.30 -4.99
CA ILE A 83 0.39 15.13 -5.50
C ILE A 83 0.66 15.35 -6.98
N GLU A 84 -0.11 14.68 -7.84
CA GLU A 84 0.10 14.64 -9.29
C GLU A 84 -0.83 15.61 -10.00
N GLY A 85 -0.27 16.64 -10.61
CA GLY A 85 -1.04 17.64 -11.35
C GLY A 85 -1.16 17.32 -12.83
N ASN A 86 -2.41 17.29 -13.33
CA ASN A 86 -2.74 16.97 -14.71
C ASN A 86 -3.50 18.11 -15.38
N THR A 87 -3.40 18.21 -16.71
CA THR A 87 -4.10 19.19 -17.53
C THR A 87 -4.86 18.52 -18.67
N ASP A 88 -5.69 19.29 -19.36
CA ASP A 88 -6.16 18.91 -20.69
C ASP A 88 -5.09 19.21 -21.75
N ALA A 89 -5.32 18.78 -22.98
CA ALA A 89 -4.38 18.93 -24.09
C ALA A 89 -4.51 20.30 -24.82
N ILE A 90 -5.00 21.34 -24.13
CA ILE A 90 -5.07 22.68 -24.71
C ILE A 90 -3.84 23.47 -24.22
N GLY A 91 -2.97 23.87 -25.14
CA GLY A 91 -1.77 24.61 -24.86
C GLY A 91 -0.52 23.93 -25.38
N SER A 92 0.65 24.40 -24.98
CA SER A 92 1.91 23.70 -25.22
C SER A 92 2.26 22.81 -24.04
N ASP A 93 3.01 21.74 -24.29
CA ASP A 93 3.48 20.81 -23.25
C ASP A 93 4.15 21.57 -22.10
N ALA A 94 5.07 22.48 -22.41
CA ALA A 94 5.76 23.29 -21.42
C ALA A 94 4.83 24.20 -20.59
N TYR A 95 3.74 24.67 -21.18
CA TYR A 95 2.72 25.41 -20.47
C TYR A 95 1.90 24.51 -19.56
N ASN A 96 1.46 23.37 -20.08
CA ASN A 96 0.66 22.39 -19.37
C ASN A 96 1.44 21.78 -18.20
N GLU A 97 2.73 21.55 -18.38
CA GLU A 97 3.62 21.12 -17.30
C GLU A 97 3.65 22.11 -16.14
N LYS A 98 3.84 23.40 -16.44
CA LYS A 98 3.81 24.46 -15.42
C LYS A 98 2.44 24.64 -14.78
N LEU A 99 1.35 24.45 -15.54
CA LEU A 99 -0.01 24.56 -15.01
C LEU A 99 -0.33 23.39 -14.07
N GLY A 100 0.05 22.16 -14.46
CA GLY A 100 -0.08 20.97 -13.61
C GLY A 100 0.68 21.14 -12.29
N MET A 101 1.92 21.64 -12.35
CA MET A 101 2.71 21.91 -11.16
C MET A 101 2.04 22.94 -10.23
N ARG A 102 1.55 24.06 -10.76
CA ARG A 102 0.83 25.06 -9.95
C ARG A 102 -0.41 24.50 -9.26
N ARG A 103 -1.13 23.56 -9.92
CA ARG A 103 -2.27 22.85 -9.30
C ARG A 103 -1.84 21.96 -8.15
N ALA A 104 -0.79 21.15 -8.37
CA ALA A 104 -0.23 20.31 -7.33
C ALA A 104 0.26 21.11 -6.12
N GLU A 105 0.95 22.23 -6.38
CA GLU A 105 1.42 23.15 -5.33
C GLU A 105 0.28 23.81 -4.55
N ALA A 106 -0.81 24.19 -5.21
CA ALA A 106 -1.98 24.75 -4.54
C ALA A 106 -2.61 23.74 -3.57
N VAL A 107 -2.70 22.49 -3.98
CA VAL A 107 -3.19 21.40 -3.11
C VAL A 107 -2.21 21.14 -1.96
N LYS A 108 -0.91 21.04 -2.23
CA LYS A 108 0.12 20.89 -1.19
C LYS A 108 0.01 22.01 -0.16
N LYS A 109 -0.09 23.25 -0.60
CA LYS A 109 -0.25 24.40 0.28
C LYS A 109 -1.46 24.25 1.18
N TYR A 110 -2.61 23.86 0.63
CA TYR A 110 -3.83 23.64 1.41
C TYR A 110 -3.62 22.57 2.50
N LEU A 111 -3.03 21.43 2.15
CA LEU A 111 -2.77 20.34 3.11
C LEU A 111 -1.81 20.78 4.22
N VAL A 112 -0.77 21.55 3.89
CA VAL A 112 0.17 22.09 4.88
C VAL A 112 -0.51 23.09 5.81
N GLU A 113 -1.36 23.99 5.30
CA GLU A 113 -2.17 24.91 6.11
C GLU A 113 -3.12 24.19 7.08
N LYS A 114 -3.53 22.97 6.73
CA LYS A 114 -4.34 22.09 7.59
C LYS A 114 -3.49 21.21 8.54
N GLY A 115 -2.18 21.40 8.58
CA GLY A 115 -1.29 20.74 9.55
C GLY A 115 -0.65 19.45 9.07
N ILE A 116 -0.72 19.12 7.78
CA ILE A 116 0.04 17.98 7.22
C ILE A 116 1.50 18.42 7.01
N SER A 117 2.47 17.60 7.43
CA SER A 117 3.89 17.92 7.27
C SER A 117 4.27 18.04 5.80
N ALA A 118 4.94 19.14 5.45
CA ALA A 118 5.44 19.38 4.10
C ALA A 118 6.45 18.31 3.63
N ASP A 119 7.18 17.69 4.56
CA ASP A 119 8.17 16.65 4.29
C ASP A 119 7.54 15.34 3.81
N ASN A 120 6.25 15.16 4.09
CA ASN A 120 5.48 14.01 3.65
C ASN A 120 4.78 14.23 2.30
N LEU A 121 4.87 15.44 1.74
CA LEU A 121 4.15 15.83 0.52
C LEU A 121 5.14 16.17 -0.60
N SER A 122 5.10 15.42 -1.68
CA SER A 122 5.80 15.75 -2.92
C SER A 122 4.81 16.21 -3.99
N THR A 123 5.25 17.11 -4.87
CA THR A 123 4.45 17.59 -6.01
C THR A 123 5.11 17.16 -7.31
N GLU A 124 4.32 16.70 -8.24
CA GLU A 124 4.74 16.31 -9.57
C GLU A 124 3.71 16.77 -10.59
N SER A 125 4.15 17.12 -11.78
CA SER A 125 3.25 17.44 -12.89
C SER A 125 3.43 16.42 -14.02
N PHE A 126 2.33 16.05 -14.62
CA PHE A 126 2.31 15.26 -15.85
C PHE A 126 1.76 16.06 -17.04
N GLY A 127 1.43 17.34 -16.81
CA GLY A 127 0.85 18.16 -17.86
C GLY A 127 -0.31 17.42 -18.53
N GLU A 128 -0.26 17.26 -19.85
CA GLU A 128 -1.26 16.54 -20.65
C GLU A 128 -0.90 15.07 -20.91
N SER A 129 0.25 14.57 -20.40
CA SER A 129 0.79 13.25 -20.75
C SER A 129 0.02 12.08 -20.15
N LYS A 130 -0.80 12.31 -19.10
CA LYS A 130 -1.64 11.29 -18.45
C LYS A 130 -3.14 11.62 -18.59
N PRO A 131 -3.73 11.50 -19.76
CA PRO A 131 -5.16 11.73 -19.93
C PRO A 131 -5.98 10.60 -19.29
N ASP A 132 -7.02 10.96 -18.54
CA ASP A 132 -8.02 10.04 -17.98
C ASP A 132 -9.22 9.87 -18.93
N ALA A 133 -9.47 10.86 -19.78
CA ALA A 133 -10.56 10.87 -20.73
C ALA A 133 -10.16 11.51 -22.07
N ASP A 134 -11.02 11.35 -23.08
CA ASP A 134 -10.76 11.87 -24.42
C ASP A 134 -10.71 13.41 -24.45
N ASN A 135 -9.54 13.94 -24.80
CA ASN A 135 -9.30 15.38 -24.93
C ASN A 135 -10.09 16.06 -26.06
N LYS A 136 -10.69 15.29 -26.99
CA LYS A 136 -11.52 15.83 -28.08
C LYS A 136 -12.84 16.39 -27.56
N THR A 137 -13.38 15.81 -26.47
CA THR A 137 -14.64 16.25 -25.89
C THR A 137 -14.43 17.32 -24.81
N LYS A 138 -15.42 18.19 -24.61
CA LYS A 138 -15.39 19.19 -23.53
C LYS A 138 -15.41 18.53 -22.16
N GLU A 139 -16.20 17.49 -22.03
CA GLU A 139 -16.36 16.68 -20.81
C GLU A 139 -15.05 15.95 -20.46
N GLY A 140 -14.44 15.30 -21.44
CA GLY A 140 -13.16 14.61 -21.23
C GLY A 140 -12.02 15.57 -20.83
N ARG A 141 -11.94 16.73 -21.46
CA ARG A 141 -10.98 17.78 -21.02
C ARG A 141 -11.24 18.22 -19.58
N ALA A 142 -12.51 18.34 -19.17
CA ALA A 142 -12.83 18.70 -17.79
C ALA A 142 -12.42 17.61 -16.80
N MET A 143 -12.46 16.34 -17.19
CA MET A 143 -11.96 15.22 -16.40
C MET A 143 -10.43 15.22 -16.30
N ASN A 144 -9.74 15.56 -17.39
CA ASN A 144 -8.28 15.62 -17.41
C ASN A 144 -7.69 16.74 -16.56
N ARG A 145 -8.40 17.85 -16.36
CA ARG A 145 -7.99 18.96 -15.47
C ARG A 145 -8.14 18.58 -14.00
N ARG A 146 -7.22 17.77 -13.48
CA ARG A 146 -7.31 17.21 -12.14
C ARG A 146 -5.98 17.17 -11.40
N VAL A 147 -6.08 17.00 -10.11
CA VAL A 147 -4.97 16.57 -9.26
C VAL A 147 -5.34 15.22 -8.64
N GLU A 148 -4.40 14.30 -8.66
CA GLU A 148 -4.51 12.99 -8.04
C GLU A 148 -3.53 12.86 -6.88
N PHE A 149 -3.84 11.95 -5.96
CA PHE A 149 -2.97 11.61 -4.83
C PHE A 149 -2.40 10.20 -5.02
N ARG A 150 -1.11 10.09 -4.83
CA ARG A 150 -0.38 8.82 -4.81
C ARG A 150 0.23 8.61 -3.44
N VAL A 151 -0.32 7.69 -2.68
CA VAL A 151 0.25 7.31 -1.39
C VAL A 151 1.37 6.31 -1.62
N ALA A 152 2.58 6.60 -1.08
CA ALA A 152 3.68 5.64 -1.13
C ALA A 152 3.40 4.49 -0.16
N GLU A 153 3.57 3.27 -0.66
CA GLU A 153 3.50 2.04 0.13
C GLU A 153 4.64 1.91 1.13
#